data_8cd73f0ccecda54bd2e05f250245d172
#
_entry.id   8cd73f0ccecda54bd2e05f250245d172
#
_cell.length_a   1.000
_cell.length_b   1.000
_cell.length_c   1.000
_cell.angle_alpha   90.00
_cell.angle_beta   90.00
_cell.angle_gamma   90.00
#
_symmetry.space_group_name_H-M   'P 1'
#
loop_
_entity.id
_entity.type
_entity.pdbx_description
1 polymer ?
#
loop_
_entity_poly.entity_id
_entity_poly.type
_entity_poly.pdbx_seq_one_letter_code
_entity_poly.pdbx_strand_id
1 'polypeptide(L)'
;MIPDRSRAHELIDHLPRQTWHERSFAYWAEKQLVANDSWWKPLSTVVVGTATTTMSMFLRLGFRKVVVDDLHKLTDVLERERNRPIVTVANHESTADDPIIWGVMPARLWWKPDCTRWTLGARELLYKHPILNAFFALGQTIPTVRGDGIYQLAVEIGLRKLNENKWVHVFPEGRVNQEAQMLRFKWGVGRMIMEAERTPIVVPMFFTGTKQIMPLRQKVPVPRPNPLKSTLYMKVGDAMDFAPLVGEWKAARAKLSSEEAVRLDEQVRIAIVDQLWGSVNSLKIESAVEIQKLGLDDNQ
;
A
#
# COMPACT_ATOMS: atom_id res chain seq x y z
N MET A 1 2.61 20.76 9.67
CA MET A 1 3.62 21.27 8.70
C MET A 1 3.17 20.71 7.36
N ILE A 2 2.75 21.55 6.43
CA ILE A 2 2.34 21.12 5.07
C ILE A 2 3.57 20.45 4.46
N PRO A 3 3.45 19.24 3.87
CA PRO A 3 4.59 18.60 3.23
C PRO A 3 5.16 19.55 2.20
N ASP A 4 6.38 19.97 2.44
CA ASP A 4 7.02 20.99 1.64
C ASP A 4 7.30 20.41 0.24
N ARG A 5 6.68 21.01 -0.79
CA ARG A 5 6.95 20.65 -2.19
C ARG A 5 8.45 20.75 -2.52
N SER A 6 9.16 21.66 -1.85
CA SER A 6 10.60 21.85 -2.01
C SER A 6 11.38 20.58 -1.64
N ARG A 7 10.99 19.89 -0.56
CA ARG A 7 11.67 18.67 -0.09
C ARG A 7 11.55 17.49 -1.06
N ALA A 8 10.38 17.30 -1.65
CA ALA A 8 10.21 16.22 -2.62
C ALA A 8 11.00 16.49 -3.91
N HIS A 9 11.06 17.75 -4.36
CA HIS A 9 11.91 18.14 -5.48
C HIS A 9 13.39 18.02 -5.15
N GLU A 10 13.81 18.44 -3.96
CA GLU A 10 15.18 18.25 -3.48
C GLU A 10 15.58 16.76 -3.51
N LEU A 11 14.73 15.86 -2.99
CA LEU A 11 14.97 14.42 -3.05
C LEU A 11 15.06 13.88 -4.47
N ILE A 12 14.28 14.43 -5.41
CA ILE A 12 14.35 14.07 -6.84
C ILE A 12 15.66 14.56 -7.47
N ASP A 13 16.09 15.76 -7.14
CA ASP A 13 17.33 16.34 -7.69
C ASP A 13 18.58 15.57 -7.26
N HIS A 14 18.53 14.93 -6.10
CA HIS A 14 19.58 14.03 -5.61
C HIS A 14 19.54 12.61 -6.21
N LEU A 15 18.52 12.26 -7.03
CA LEU A 15 18.51 10.95 -7.68
C LEU A 15 19.67 10.83 -8.68
N PRO A 16 20.37 9.70 -8.68
CA PRO A 16 21.42 9.44 -9.64
C PRO A 16 20.86 9.43 -11.07
N ARG A 17 21.54 10.08 -12.01
CA ARG A 17 21.12 10.23 -13.42
C ARG A 17 22.20 9.86 -14.43
N GLN A 18 23.22 9.11 -14.01
CA GLN A 18 24.38 8.79 -14.84
C GLN A 18 24.04 7.81 -15.96
N THR A 19 23.31 6.75 -15.64
CA THR A 19 22.93 5.72 -16.61
C THR A 19 21.57 6.00 -17.25
N TRP A 20 21.27 5.37 -18.40
CA TRP A 20 19.97 5.42 -19.04
C TRP A 20 18.84 4.94 -18.11
N HIS A 21 19.12 3.90 -17.34
CA HIS A 21 18.17 3.36 -16.36
C HIS A 21 17.87 4.37 -15.24
N GLU A 22 18.88 5.01 -14.68
CA GLU A 22 18.74 6.01 -13.61
C GLU A 22 18.00 7.26 -14.11
N ARG A 23 18.28 7.73 -15.33
CA ARG A 23 17.53 8.83 -15.95
C ARG A 23 16.06 8.48 -16.12
N SER A 24 15.76 7.27 -16.60
CA SER A 24 14.39 6.78 -16.71
C SER A 24 13.70 6.71 -15.33
N PHE A 25 14.40 6.22 -14.32
CA PHE A 25 13.88 6.16 -12.96
C PHE A 25 13.56 7.57 -12.42
N ALA A 26 14.49 8.51 -12.49
CA ALA A 26 14.30 9.89 -12.05
C ALA A 26 13.11 10.55 -12.76
N TYR A 27 13.00 10.38 -14.08
CA TYR A 27 11.86 10.88 -14.87
C TYR A 27 10.52 10.35 -14.35
N TRP A 28 10.39 9.03 -14.12
CA TRP A 28 9.14 8.46 -13.66
C TRP A 28 8.80 8.81 -12.21
N ALA A 29 9.80 8.94 -11.33
CA ALA A 29 9.61 9.41 -9.97
C ALA A 29 9.10 10.85 -9.94
N GLU A 30 9.66 11.72 -10.75
CA GLU A 30 9.20 13.10 -10.95
C GLU A 30 7.75 13.13 -11.49
N LYS A 31 7.44 12.31 -12.50
CA LYS A 31 6.09 12.20 -13.06
C LYS A 31 5.07 11.72 -12.03
N GLN A 32 5.42 10.79 -11.17
CA GLN A 32 4.55 10.37 -10.06
C GLN A 32 4.26 11.50 -9.09
N LEU A 33 5.26 12.33 -8.78
CA LEU A 33 5.08 13.47 -7.89
C LEU A 33 4.11 14.49 -8.50
N VAL A 34 4.23 14.78 -9.77
CA VAL A 34 3.43 15.81 -10.46
C VAL A 34 2.13 15.28 -11.06
N ALA A 35 2.04 14.03 -11.42
CA ALA A 35 0.97 13.17 -12.02
C ALA A 35 -0.37 13.83 -12.51
N ASN A 36 -0.31 15.10 -12.92
CA ASN A 36 -1.45 15.86 -13.45
C ASN A 36 -1.41 16.04 -14.97
N ASP A 37 -0.41 15.46 -15.63
CA ASP A 37 -0.29 15.54 -17.09
C ASP A 37 -1.51 14.88 -17.75
N SER A 38 -2.05 15.50 -18.77
CA SER A 38 -3.27 15.05 -19.47
C SER A 38 -3.18 13.62 -20.03
N TRP A 39 -1.97 13.17 -20.36
CA TRP A 39 -1.70 11.82 -20.87
C TRP A 39 -1.52 10.77 -19.74
N TRP A 40 -1.15 11.18 -18.52
CA TRP A 40 -0.89 10.26 -17.41
C TRP A 40 -2.14 9.46 -17.02
N LYS A 41 -3.24 10.16 -16.72
CA LYS A 41 -4.48 9.52 -16.23
C LYS A 41 -5.00 8.43 -17.19
N PRO A 42 -5.20 8.69 -18.50
CA PRO A 42 -5.69 7.65 -19.40
C PRO A 42 -4.72 6.46 -19.49
N LEU A 43 -3.41 6.71 -19.55
CA LEU A 43 -2.42 5.64 -19.67
C LEU A 43 -2.32 4.81 -18.39
N SER A 44 -2.30 5.46 -17.24
CA SER A 44 -2.34 4.79 -15.93
C SER A 44 -3.62 3.97 -15.76
N THR A 45 -4.78 4.50 -16.16
CA THR A 45 -6.05 3.77 -16.12
C THR A 45 -5.99 2.50 -16.96
N VAL A 46 -5.41 2.56 -18.17
CA VAL A 46 -5.24 1.38 -19.01
C VAL A 46 -4.33 0.36 -18.36
N VAL A 47 -3.18 0.77 -17.83
CA VAL A 47 -2.23 -0.14 -17.17
C VAL A 47 -2.85 -0.80 -15.94
N VAL A 48 -3.45 -0.01 -15.05
CA VAL A 48 -4.06 -0.53 -13.81
C VAL A 48 -5.29 -1.37 -14.12
N GLY A 49 -6.18 -0.92 -15.01
CA GLY A 49 -7.38 -1.66 -15.40
C GLY A 49 -7.05 -3.00 -16.04
N THR A 50 -6.06 -3.03 -16.92
CA THR A 50 -5.57 -4.27 -17.54
C THR A 50 -4.94 -5.19 -16.50
N ALA A 51 -4.09 -4.67 -15.62
CA ALA A 51 -3.47 -5.46 -14.55
C ALA A 51 -4.52 -6.07 -13.61
N THR A 52 -5.49 -5.27 -13.17
CA THR A 52 -6.57 -5.74 -12.27
C THR A 52 -7.45 -6.78 -12.96
N THR A 53 -7.81 -6.56 -14.24
CA THR A 53 -8.59 -7.52 -15.04
C THR A 53 -7.84 -8.85 -15.18
N THR A 54 -6.54 -8.78 -15.51
CA THR A 54 -5.69 -9.97 -15.63
C THR A 54 -5.59 -10.71 -14.28
N MET A 55 -5.43 -9.99 -13.18
CA MET A 55 -5.37 -10.60 -11.85
C MET A 55 -6.71 -11.20 -11.42
N SER A 56 -7.83 -10.57 -11.73
CA SER A 56 -9.14 -11.16 -11.48
C SER A 56 -9.34 -12.46 -12.26
N MET A 57 -8.92 -12.49 -13.53
CA MET A 57 -8.94 -13.70 -14.34
C MET A 57 -7.99 -14.77 -13.80
N PHE A 58 -6.80 -14.38 -13.38
CA PHE A 58 -5.82 -15.25 -12.73
C PHE A 58 -6.39 -15.90 -11.45
N LEU A 59 -7.09 -15.13 -10.61
CA LEU A 59 -7.75 -15.66 -9.40
C LEU A 59 -8.85 -16.67 -9.75
N ARG A 60 -9.67 -16.37 -10.74
CA ARG A 60 -10.79 -17.23 -11.16
C ARG A 60 -10.31 -18.56 -11.77
N LEU A 61 -9.23 -18.55 -12.52
CA LEU A 61 -8.72 -19.72 -13.23
C LEU A 61 -7.64 -20.47 -12.44
N GLY A 62 -6.88 -19.76 -11.62
CA GLY A 62 -5.70 -20.30 -10.92
C GLY A 62 -5.99 -20.79 -9.50
N PHE A 63 -7.11 -20.38 -8.90
CA PHE A 63 -7.42 -20.72 -7.52
C PHE A 63 -8.64 -21.62 -7.42
N ARG A 64 -8.58 -22.62 -6.52
CA ARG A 64 -9.73 -23.46 -6.18
C ARG A 64 -10.83 -22.64 -5.50
N LYS A 65 -10.43 -21.73 -4.61
CA LYS A 65 -11.36 -20.92 -3.83
C LYS A 65 -10.75 -19.56 -3.52
N VAL A 66 -11.55 -18.52 -3.67
CA VAL A 66 -11.22 -17.15 -3.24
C VAL A 66 -12.37 -16.73 -2.32
N VAL A 67 -12.04 -16.46 -1.06
CA VAL A 67 -12.99 -16.01 -0.03
C VAL A 67 -12.62 -14.61 0.38
N VAL A 68 -13.59 -13.71 0.33
CA VAL A 68 -13.39 -12.31 0.72
C VAL A 68 -14.52 -11.89 1.64
N ASP A 69 -14.19 -11.68 2.89
CA ASP A 69 -15.13 -11.25 3.91
C ASP A 69 -15.12 -9.72 4.03
N ASP A 70 -16.30 -9.15 4.18
CA ASP A 70 -16.52 -7.73 4.46
C ASP A 70 -15.96 -6.75 3.41
N LEU A 71 -15.81 -7.17 2.16
CA LEU A 71 -15.28 -6.33 1.07
C LEU A 71 -16.07 -5.01 0.92
N HIS A 72 -17.36 -5.03 1.26
CA HIS A 72 -18.21 -3.84 1.23
C HIS A 72 -17.67 -2.69 2.08
N LYS A 73 -17.00 -2.98 3.20
CA LYS A 73 -16.38 -1.95 4.06
C LYS A 73 -15.35 -1.09 3.30
N LEU A 74 -14.56 -1.71 2.42
CA LEU A 74 -13.64 -0.98 1.57
C LEU A 74 -14.35 -0.30 0.39
N THR A 75 -15.26 -1.03 -0.29
CA THR A 75 -15.94 -0.45 -1.47
C THR A 75 -16.84 0.73 -1.09
N ASP A 76 -17.48 0.70 0.06
CA ASP A 76 -18.30 1.81 0.55
C ASP A 76 -17.45 3.05 0.84
N VAL A 77 -16.28 2.90 1.47
CA VAL A 77 -15.34 4.00 1.67
C VAL A 77 -14.87 4.57 0.34
N LEU A 78 -14.50 3.73 -0.63
CA LEU A 78 -14.06 4.15 -1.96
C LEU A 78 -15.14 4.86 -2.78
N GLU A 79 -16.40 4.52 -2.59
CA GLU A 79 -17.52 5.06 -3.39
C GLU A 79 -18.21 6.25 -2.70
N ARG A 80 -18.26 6.30 -1.37
CA ARG A 80 -19.02 7.30 -0.60
C ARG A 80 -18.15 8.39 0.02
N GLU A 81 -16.93 8.04 0.48
CA GLU A 81 -16.08 8.96 1.26
C GLU A 81 -15.07 9.72 0.38
N ARG A 82 -15.50 10.20 -0.79
CA ARG A 82 -14.59 10.85 -1.76
C ARG A 82 -13.99 12.18 -1.31
N ASN A 83 -14.44 12.72 -0.18
CA ASN A 83 -13.95 13.99 0.35
C ASN A 83 -12.69 13.86 1.22
N ARG A 84 -12.27 12.63 1.53
CA ARG A 84 -11.09 12.34 2.34
C ARG A 84 -10.18 11.36 1.62
N PRO A 85 -8.84 11.48 1.77
CA PRO A 85 -7.92 10.47 1.28
C PRO A 85 -8.12 9.14 2.03
N ILE A 86 -7.70 8.05 1.39
CA ILE A 86 -7.86 6.70 1.95
C ILE A 86 -6.48 6.06 2.07
N VAL A 87 -6.22 5.43 3.21
CA VAL A 87 -5.09 4.54 3.41
C VAL A 87 -5.61 3.14 3.67
N THR A 88 -5.11 2.14 2.96
CA THR A 88 -5.32 0.75 3.35
C THR A 88 -4.03 0.14 3.84
N VAL A 89 -4.10 -0.67 4.88
CA VAL A 89 -2.95 -1.39 5.46
C VAL A 89 -3.22 -2.87 5.52
N ALA A 90 -2.22 -3.68 5.17
CA ALA A 90 -2.35 -5.14 5.22
C ALA A 90 -1.03 -5.80 5.62
N ASN A 91 -1.08 -7.08 6.04
CA ASN A 91 0.08 -7.96 6.13
C ASN A 91 0.68 -8.24 4.73
N HIS A 92 1.90 -8.80 4.66
CA HIS A 92 2.62 -9.00 3.40
C HIS A 92 3.23 -10.40 3.32
N GLU A 93 2.58 -11.32 2.61
CA GLU A 93 3.00 -12.73 2.47
C GLU A 93 3.82 -13.02 1.20
N SER A 94 3.66 -12.20 0.15
CA SER A 94 4.26 -12.49 -1.16
C SER A 94 4.58 -11.22 -1.93
N THR A 95 5.59 -11.26 -2.77
CA THR A 95 5.91 -10.16 -3.71
C THR A 95 4.83 -9.94 -4.77
N ALA A 96 3.89 -10.89 -4.91
CA ALA A 96 2.76 -10.79 -5.82
C ALA A 96 1.46 -10.31 -5.15
N ASP A 97 1.50 -9.97 -3.85
CA ASP A 97 0.29 -9.64 -3.08
C ASP A 97 -0.47 -8.46 -3.67
N ASP A 98 0.24 -7.38 -3.97
CA ASP A 98 -0.41 -6.14 -4.39
C ASP A 98 -1.34 -6.33 -5.61
N PRO A 99 -0.89 -6.87 -6.76
CA PRO A 99 -1.82 -7.09 -7.87
C PRO A 99 -2.87 -8.17 -7.59
N ILE A 100 -2.52 -9.20 -6.80
CA ILE A 100 -3.42 -10.33 -6.54
C ILE A 100 -4.61 -9.90 -5.68
N ILE A 101 -4.37 -9.20 -4.57
CA ILE A 101 -5.46 -8.78 -3.68
C ILE A 101 -6.42 -7.79 -4.35
N TRP A 102 -5.98 -7.01 -5.33
CA TRP A 102 -6.86 -6.10 -6.07
C TRP A 102 -7.65 -6.81 -7.17
N GLY A 103 -7.25 -8.00 -7.57
CA GLY A 103 -8.04 -8.85 -8.46
C GLY A 103 -9.39 -9.28 -7.90
N VAL A 104 -9.61 -9.16 -6.57
CA VAL A 104 -10.90 -9.42 -5.91
C VAL A 104 -11.87 -8.24 -5.97
N MET A 105 -11.40 -7.03 -6.34
CA MET A 105 -12.25 -5.83 -6.40
C MET A 105 -13.36 -5.98 -7.44
N PRO A 106 -14.53 -5.37 -7.22
CA PRO A 106 -15.63 -5.40 -8.20
C PRO A 106 -15.24 -4.76 -9.53
N ALA A 107 -15.64 -5.38 -10.65
CA ALA A 107 -15.29 -4.94 -12.00
C ALA A 107 -15.68 -3.48 -12.31
N ARG A 108 -16.74 -2.97 -11.66
CA ARG A 108 -17.17 -1.56 -11.78
C ARG A 108 -16.12 -0.54 -11.31
N LEU A 109 -15.11 -0.97 -10.53
CA LEU A 109 -14.06 -0.12 -9.99
C LEU A 109 -12.75 -0.20 -10.80
N TRP A 110 -12.53 -1.24 -11.60
CA TRP A 110 -11.23 -1.51 -12.24
C TRP A 110 -10.75 -0.38 -13.18
N TRP A 111 -11.68 0.29 -13.82
CA TRP A 111 -11.39 1.32 -14.83
C TRP A 111 -11.70 2.75 -14.34
N LYS A 112 -11.89 2.92 -13.02
CA LYS A 112 -12.08 4.23 -12.40
C LYS A 112 -10.78 4.73 -11.78
N PRO A 113 -10.10 5.75 -12.35
CA PRO A 113 -8.79 6.22 -11.87
C PRO A 113 -8.79 6.62 -10.39
N ASP A 114 -9.91 7.17 -9.91
CA ASP A 114 -10.04 7.61 -8.52
C ASP A 114 -10.30 6.48 -7.54
N CYS A 115 -10.64 5.28 -8.02
CA CYS A 115 -10.82 4.06 -7.21
C CYS A 115 -9.62 3.11 -7.33
N THR A 116 -8.50 3.55 -7.88
CA THR A 116 -7.27 2.77 -8.00
C THR A 116 -6.26 3.22 -6.96
N ARG A 117 -5.62 2.25 -6.31
CA ARG A 117 -4.65 2.55 -5.26
C ARG A 117 -3.30 2.99 -5.83
N TRP A 118 -2.62 3.84 -5.09
CA TRP A 118 -1.18 4.00 -5.14
C TRP A 118 -0.56 3.05 -4.10
N THR A 119 0.54 2.39 -4.43
CA THR A 119 1.19 1.45 -3.51
C THR A 119 2.68 1.69 -3.41
N LEU A 120 3.29 1.33 -2.28
CA LEU A 120 4.72 1.44 -2.07
C LEU A 120 5.39 0.11 -2.45
N GLY A 121 6.31 0.14 -3.42
CA GLY A 121 7.03 -1.04 -3.89
C GLY A 121 8.53 -0.89 -3.82
N ALA A 122 9.25 -1.98 -3.52
CA ALA A 122 10.69 -1.97 -3.37
C ALA A 122 11.39 -1.59 -4.69
N ARG A 123 12.12 -0.46 -4.70
CA ARG A 123 12.83 0.05 -5.88
C ARG A 123 13.77 -0.99 -6.48
N GLU A 124 14.54 -1.64 -5.63
CA GLU A 124 15.55 -2.64 -6.04
C GLU A 124 14.96 -3.90 -6.68
N LEU A 125 13.65 -4.14 -6.51
CA LEU A 125 12.95 -5.27 -7.12
C LEU A 125 12.24 -4.88 -8.42
N LEU A 126 11.58 -3.73 -8.44
CA LEU A 126 10.61 -3.35 -9.47
C LEU A 126 11.20 -2.39 -10.51
N TYR A 127 12.12 -1.50 -10.12
CA TYR A 127 12.62 -0.42 -10.97
C TYR A 127 14.02 -0.73 -11.53
N LYS A 128 14.16 -1.88 -12.21
CA LYS A 128 15.46 -2.37 -12.73
C LYS A 128 15.72 -2.06 -14.20
N HIS A 129 14.69 -1.68 -14.95
CA HIS A 129 14.79 -1.50 -16.40
C HIS A 129 13.81 -0.40 -16.85
N PRO A 130 14.14 0.45 -17.84
CA PRO A 130 13.27 1.56 -18.27
C PRO A 130 11.82 1.17 -18.57
N ILE A 131 11.58 0.02 -19.21
CA ILE A 131 10.21 -0.46 -19.50
C ILE A 131 9.48 -0.82 -18.20
N LEU A 132 10.15 -1.48 -17.25
CA LEU A 132 9.57 -1.79 -15.95
C LEU A 132 9.33 -0.53 -15.13
N ASN A 133 10.24 0.46 -15.20
CA ASN A 133 10.06 1.76 -14.55
C ASN A 133 8.76 2.43 -15.03
N ALA A 134 8.51 2.45 -16.34
CA ALA A 134 7.29 2.98 -16.93
C ALA A 134 6.06 2.19 -16.47
N PHE A 135 6.11 0.86 -16.56
CA PHE A 135 5.00 -0.03 -16.19
C PHE A 135 4.61 0.14 -14.73
N PHE A 136 5.56 0.05 -13.80
CA PHE A 136 5.26 0.20 -12.36
C PHE A 136 4.86 1.62 -12.00
N ALA A 137 5.45 2.63 -12.61
CA ALA A 137 5.06 4.01 -12.37
C ALA A 137 3.61 4.26 -12.81
N LEU A 138 3.24 3.86 -14.04
CA LEU A 138 1.87 3.96 -14.56
C LEU A 138 0.90 3.03 -13.81
N GLY A 139 1.39 1.90 -13.29
CA GLY A 139 0.70 1.02 -12.36
C GLY A 139 0.52 1.60 -10.95
N GLN A 140 0.88 2.87 -10.74
CA GLN A 140 0.75 3.59 -9.48
C GLN A 140 1.56 2.98 -8.34
N THR A 141 2.71 2.37 -8.66
CA THR A 141 3.65 1.85 -7.67
C THR A 141 4.72 2.90 -7.37
N ILE A 142 4.80 3.34 -6.13
CA ILE A 142 5.75 4.35 -5.63
C ILE A 142 7.05 3.64 -5.24
N PRO A 143 8.21 4.02 -5.82
CA PRO A 143 9.47 3.34 -5.54
C PRO A 143 10.00 3.66 -4.13
N THR A 144 10.11 2.65 -3.29
CA THR A 144 10.56 2.75 -1.90
C THR A 144 11.96 2.18 -1.75
N VAL A 145 12.85 2.89 -1.08
CA VAL A 145 14.20 2.42 -0.71
C VAL A 145 14.14 1.84 0.70
N ARG A 146 14.42 0.55 0.83
CA ARG A 146 14.39 -0.12 2.13
C ARG A 146 15.52 0.38 3.02
N GLY A 147 15.19 0.73 4.26
CA GLY A 147 16.17 1.24 5.24
C GLY A 147 16.41 2.75 5.20
N ASP A 148 15.90 3.47 4.21
CA ASP A 148 16.10 4.91 4.02
C ASP A 148 15.23 5.79 4.94
N GLY A 149 14.57 5.15 5.91
CA GLY A 149 13.76 5.83 6.92
C GLY A 149 12.42 6.34 6.42
N ILE A 150 11.80 7.17 7.26
CA ILE A 150 10.45 7.70 7.01
C ILE A 150 10.45 9.01 6.20
N TYR A 151 11.61 9.62 6.02
CA TYR A 151 11.78 10.90 5.32
C TYR A 151 12.31 10.74 3.88
N GLN A 152 11.98 9.63 3.26
CA GLN A 152 12.35 9.28 1.89
C GLN A 152 11.33 9.75 0.86
N LEU A 153 11.75 9.86 -0.40
CA LEU A 153 10.93 10.27 -1.53
C LEU A 153 9.60 9.49 -1.65
N ALA A 154 9.61 8.17 -1.36
CA ALA A 154 8.41 7.36 -1.42
C ALA A 154 7.31 7.84 -0.47
N VAL A 155 7.68 8.26 0.75
CA VAL A 155 6.71 8.78 1.75
C VAL A 155 6.21 10.17 1.32
N GLU A 156 7.09 11.01 0.74
CA GLU A 156 6.68 12.33 0.21
C GLU A 156 5.70 12.19 -0.96
N ILE A 157 5.96 11.26 -1.90
CA ILE A 157 5.01 10.97 -2.99
C ILE A 157 3.69 10.44 -2.41
N GLY A 158 3.74 9.52 -1.44
CA GLY A 158 2.55 9.01 -0.76
C GLY A 158 1.72 10.12 -0.11
N LEU A 159 2.36 11.03 0.64
CA LEU A 159 1.73 12.21 1.22
C LEU A 159 1.09 13.11 0.15
N ARG A 160 1.81 13.34 -0.94
CA ARG A 160 1.28 14.11 -2.06
C ARG A 160 0.01 13.47 -2.63
N LYS A 161 0.00 12.13 -2.78
CA LYS A 161 -1.19 11.41 -3.27
C LYS A 161 -2.36 11.50 -2.29
N LEU A 162 -2.11 11.43 -0.99
CA LEU A 162 -3.14 11.65 0.02
C LEU A 162 -3.70 13.08 -0.06
N ASN A 163 -2.85 14.09 -0.22
CA ASN A 163 -3.28 15.49 -0.37
C ASN A 163 -4.07 15.74 -1.67
N GLU A 164 -3.91 14.86 -2.67
CA GLU A 164 -4.73 14.81 -3.90
C GLU A 164 -6.02 13.99 -3.74
N ASN A 165 -6.41 13.64 -2.50
CA ASN A 165 -7.55 12.77 -2.18
C ASN A 165 -7.48 11.38 -2.85
N LYS A 166 -6.28 10.83 -3.03
CA LYS A 166 -6.10 9.50 -3.60
C LYS A 166 -6.08 8.42 -2.51
N TRP A 167 -6.22 7.19 -2.97
CA TRP A 167 -6.09 6.00 -2.16
C TRP A 167 -4.65 5.49 -2.19
N VAL A 168 -4.02 5.34 -1.02
CA VAL A 168 -2.68 4.77 -0.86
C VAL A 168 -2.76 3.45 -0.10
N HIS A 169 -2.22 2.38 -0.68
CA HIS A 169 -2.06 1.09 -0.02
C HIS A 169 -0.65 0.90 0.51
N VAL A 170 -0.53 0.39 1.72
CA VAL A 170 0.76 0.18 2.38
C VAL A 170 0.82 -1.22 2.97
N PHE A 171 1.94 -1.92 2.73
CA PHE A 171 2.37 -3.09 3.49
C PHE A 171 3.34 -2.64 4.59
N PRO A 172 2.86 -2.29 5.79
CA PRO A 172 3.70 -1.59 6.75
C PRO A 172 4.73 -2.50 7.44
N GLU A 173 4.69 -3.81 7.22
CA GLU A 173 5.77 -4.74 7.59
C GLU A 173 7.10 -4.39 6.88
N GLY A 174 7.04 -3.75 5.70
CA GLY A 174 8.18 -3.27 4.92
C GLY A 174 8.99 -4.38 4.24
N ARG A 175 8.58 -5.63 4.39
CA ARG A 175 9.11 -6.80 3.69
C ARG A 175 8.09 -7.93 3.68
N VAL A 176 8.25 -8.84 2.74
CA VAL A 176 7.48 -10.10 2.73
C VAL A 176 7.79 -10.91 3.99
N ASN A 177 6.75 -11.39 4.63
CA ASN A 177 6.80 -12.20 5.83
C ASN A 177 5.92 -13.44 5.64
N GLN A 178 6.54 -14.62 5.66
CA GLN A 178 5.84 -15.90 5.53
C GLN A 178 5.79 -16.67 6.86
N GLU A 179 6.22 -16.03 7.94
CA GLU A 179 6.15 -16.59 9.28
C GLU A 179 4.74 -16.42 9.86
N ALA A 180 4.42 -17.27 10.85
CA ALA A 180 3.13 -17.23 11.50
C ALA A 180 2.85 -15.91 12.23
N GLN A 181 3.88 -15.26 12.76
CA GLN A 181 3.77 -13.99 13.47
C GLN A 181 3.98 -12.80 12.54
N MET A 182 3.06 -11.84 12.58
CA MET A 182 3.22 -10.57 11.87
C MET A 182 4.40 -9.77 12.41
N LEU A 183 5.14 -9.13 11.50
CA LEU A 183 6.21 -8.21 11.88
C LEU A 183 5.65 -6.90 12.45
N ARG A 184 6.48 -6.22 13.25
CA ARG A 184 6.17 -4.85 13.67
C ARG A 184 6.02 -3.94 12.47
N PHE A 185 4.99 -3.10 12.48
CA PHE A 185 4.75 -2.13 11.42
C PHE A 185 5.76 -0.98 11.45
N LYS A 186 6.17 -0.53 10.27
CA LYS A 186 7.10 0.58 10.07
C LYS A 186 6.38 1.92 10.19
N TRP A 187 7.06 2.92 10.70
CA TRP A 187 6.50 4.23 11.04
C TRP A 187 6.10 5.11 9.85
N GLY A 188 6.47 4.73 8.64
CA GLY A 188 6.15 5.50 7.43
C GLY A 188 4.67 5.73 7.21
N VAL A 189 3.83 4.71 7.49
CA VAL A 189 2.37 4.85 7.39
C VAL A 189 1.82 5.80 8.46
N GLY A 190 2.35 5.76 9.69
CA GLY A 190 1.99 6.70 10.75
C GLY A 190 2.30 8.15 10.36
N ARG A 191 3.47 8.39 9.75
CA ARG A 191 3.83 9.69 9.22
C ARG A 191 2.84 10.17 8.15
N MET A 192 2.49 9.31 7.20
CA MET A 192 1.51 9.65 6.15
C MET A 192 0.14 10.04 6.73
N ILE A 193 -0.33 9.33 7.76
CA ILE A 193 -1.61 9.62 8.41
C ILE A 193 -1.57 10.96 9.16
N MET A 194 -0.48 11.24 9.87
CA MET A 194 -0.32 12.46 10.66
C MET A 194 -0.14 13.72 9.81
N GLU A 195 0.69 13.63 8.78
CA GLU A 195 1.13 14.81 8.02
C GLU A 195 0.27 15.12 6.80
N ALA A 196 -0.67 14.26 6.42
CA ALA A 196 -1.62 14.58 5.37
C ALA A 196 -2.44 15.84 5.74
N GLU A 197 -2.72 16.70 4.76
CA GLU A 197 -3.50 17.93 4.94
C GLU A 197 -4.89 17.62 5.54
N ARG A 198 -5.53 16.59 4.98
CA ARG A 198 -6.75 15.98 5.54
C ARG A 198 -6.39 14.58 6.03
N THR A 199 -6.65 14.32 7.30
CA THR A 199 -6.40 13.01 7.89
C THR A 199 -7.15 11.93 7.11
N PRO A 200 -6.46 10.89 6.57
CA PRO A 200 -7.09 9.85 5.79
C PRO A 200 -8.02 8.98 6.62
N ILE A 201 -9.02 8.39 5.96
CA ILE A 201 -9.72 7.22 6.48
C ILE A 201 -8.80 6.03 6.30
N VAL A 202 -8.63 5.21 7.34
CA VAL A 202 -7.75 4.04 7.28
C VAL A 202 -8.56 2.77 7.34
N VAL A 203 -8.36 1.87 6.35
CA VAL A 203 -9.05 0.57 6.31
C VAL A 203 -8.02 -0.54 6.48
N PRO A 204 -8.04 -1.26 7.61
CA PRO A 204 -7.17 -2.40 7.84
C PRO A 204 -7.69 -3.62 7.08
N MET A 205 -6.79 -4.45 6.60
CA MET A 205 -7.09 -5.67 5.88
C MET A 205 -6.15 -6.79 6.33
N PHE A 206 -6.64 -8.00 6.30
CA PHE A 206 -5.83 -9.19 6.48
C PHE A 206 -6.09 -10.18 5.34
N PHE A 207 -5.05 -10.81 4.82
CA PHE A 207 -5.20 -11.87 3.83
C PHE A 207 -4.15 -12.97 4.02
N THR A 208 -4.43 -14.16 3.50
CA THR A 208 -3.50 -15.30 3.49
C THR A 208 -3.76 -16.20 2.30
N GLY A 209 -2.76 -17.02 1.94
CA GLY A 209 -2.80 -17.97 0.84
C GLY A 209 -1.85 -17.63 -0.32
N THR A 210 -1.34 -16.40 -0.40
CA THR A 210 -0.41 -16.00 -1.44
C THR A 210 0.97 -16.63 -1.28
N LYS A 211 1.40 -16.94 -0.05
CA LYS A 211 2.64 -17.67 0.23
C LYS A 211 2.68 -19.07 -0.40
N GLN A 212 1.52 -19.71 -0.57
CA GLN A 212 1.42 -21.05 -1.19
C GLN A 212 1.77 -21.02 -2.68
N ILE A 213 1.42 -19.94 -3.37
CA ILE A 213 1.65 -19.80 -4.81
C ILE A 213 3.00 -19.17 -5.15
N MET A 214 3.61 -18.47 -4.20
CA MET A 214 4.89 -17.79 -4.38
C MET A 214 5.75 -17.81 -3.09
N PRO A 215 6.32 -18.98 -2.74
CA PRO A 215 7.23 -19.08 -1.60
C PRO A 215 8.50 -18.24 -1.79
N LEU A 216 9.03 -17.65 -0.71
CA LEU A 216 10.24 -16.80 -0.74
C LEU A 216 11.48 -17.49 -1.34
N ARG A 217 11.60 -18.83 -1.18
CA ARG A 217 12.74 -19.62 -1.69
C ARG A 217 12.52 -20.15 -3.10
N GLN A 218 11.52 -19.66 -3.82
CA GLN A 218 11.26 -20.10 -5.18
C GLN A 218 12.35 -19.61 -6.14
N LYS A 219 12.92 -20.53 -6.95
CA LYS A 219 14.01 -20.22 -7.90
C LYS A 219 13.60 -19.22 -8.98
N VAL A 220 12.35 -19.30 -9.44
CA VAL A 220 11.80 -18.40 -10.45
C VAL A 220 10.66 -17.61 -9.81
N PRO A 221 10.74 -16.28 -9.71
CA PRO A 221 9.76 -15.45 -9.00
C PRO A 221 8.47 -15.24 -9.84
N VAL A 222 7.81 -16.34 -10.17
CA VAL A 222 6.53 -16.34 -10.89
C VAL A 222 5.49 -17.07 -10.04
N PRO A 223 4.32 -16.48 -9.79
CA PRO A 223 3.24 -17.14 -9.05
C PRO A 223 2.82 -18.44 -9.75
N ARG A 224 2.70 -19.51 -8.98
CA ARG A 224 2.31 -20.86 -9.47
C ARG A 224 1.06 -21.35 -8.75
N PRO A 225 -0.12 -20.83 -9.08
CA PRO A 225 -1.35 -21.32 -8.50
C PRO A 225 -1.65 -22.75 -8.98
N ASN A 226 -2.34 -23.48 -8.15
CA ASN A 226 -2.90 -24.79 -8.49
C ASN A 226 -4.43 -24.70 -8.38
N PRO A 227 -5.17 -24.79 -9.50
CA PRO A 227 -6.63 -24.66 -9.49
C PRO A 227 -7.36 -25.66 -8.60
N LEU A 228 -6.69 -26.77 -8.25
CA LEU A 228 -7.26 -27.80 -7.39
C LEU A 228 -6.95 -27.61 -5.90
N LYS A 229 -5.94 -26.77 -5.57
CA LYS A 229 -5.44 -26.64 -4.19
C LYS A 229 -5.39 -25.20 -3.70
N SER A 230 -4.90 -24.26 -4.53
CA SER A 230 -4.66 -22.89 -4.08
C SER A 230 -5.94 -22.21 -3.61
N THR A 231 -5.87 -21.63 -2.44
CA THR A 231 -6.97 -20.88 -1.82
C THR A 231 -6.45 -19.52 -1.40
N LEU A 232 -7.26 -18.48 -1.61
CA LEU A 232 -7.02 -17.14 -1.11
C LEU A 232 -8.12 -16.77 -0.13
N TYR A 233 -7.75 -16.25 1.03
CA TYR A 233 -8.66 -15.66 1.99
C TYR A 233 -8.29 -14.21 2.24
N MET A 234 -9.26 -13.33 2.31
CA MET A 234 -9.10 -11.92 2.65
C MET A 234 -10.25 -11.46 3.54
N LYS A 235 -9.95 -10.66 4.56
CA LYS A 235 -10.92 -9.98 5.42
C LYS A 235 -10.64 -8.49 5.47
N VAL A 236 -11.68 -7.68 5.33
CA VAL A 236 -11.62 -6.22 5.44
C VAL A 236 -12.19 -5.80 6.79
N GLY A 237 -11.42 -5.02 7.54
CA GLY A 237 -11.85 -4.48 8.83
C GLY A 237 -12.65 -3.19 8.72
N ASP A 238 -13.13 -2.72 9.87
CA ASP A 238 -13.84 -1.46 9.97
C ASP A 238 -12.90 -0.27 9.73
N ALA A 239 -13.45 0.77 9.11
CA ALA A 239 -12.71 2.00 8.86
C ALA A 239 -12.33 2.69 10.18
N MET A 240 -11.07 3.08 10.30
CA MET A 240 -10.50 3.79 11.45
C MET A 240 -10.35 5.27 11.12
N ASP A 241 -10.77 6.14 12.03
CA ASP A 241 -10.60 7.58 11.91
C ASP A 241 -9.62 8.12 12.95
N PHE A 242 -8.48 8.58 12.47
CA PHE A 242 -7.45 9.21 13.31
C PHE A 242 -7.56 10.74 13.38
N ALA A 243 -8.60 11.36 12.80
CA ALA A 243 -8.73 12.81 12.80
C ALA A 243 -8.77 13.42 14.21
N PRO A 244 -9.46 12.83 15.23
CA PRO A 244 -9.42 13.34 16.60
C PRO A 244 -7.98 13.35 17.16
N LEU A 245 -7.26 12.23 17.09
CA LEU A 245 -5.90 12.10 17.59
C LEU A 245 -4.93 13.05 16.86
N VAL A 246 -5.05 13.17 15.56
CA VAL A 246 -4.22 14.08 14.74
C VAL A 246 -4.55 15.54 15.05
N GLY A 247 -5.81 15.87 15.34
CA GLY A 247 -6.23 17.20 15.78
C GLY A 247 -5.60 17.59 17.12
N GLU A 248 -5.67 16.69 18.11
CA GLU A 248 -5.04 16.88 19.41
C GLU A 248 -3.52 17.03 19.30
N TRP A 249 -2.88 16.18 18.49
CA TRP A 249 -1.45 16.29 18.19
C TRP A 249 -1.08 17.65 17.61
N LYS A 250 -1.77 18.14 16.58
CA LYS A 250 -1.52 19.43 15.94
C LYS A 250 -1.65 20.58 16.96
N ALA A 251 -2.67 20.55 17.80
CA ALA A 251 -2.93 21.57 18.81
C ALA A 251 -1.88 21.57 19.93
N ALA A 252 -1.44 20.39 20.39
CA ALA A 252 -0.38 20.26 21.39
C ALA A 252 0.97 20.69 20.83
N ARG A 253 1.33 20.18 19.63
CA ARG A 253 2.58 20.46 18.95
C ARG A 253 2.85 21.96 18.76
N ALA A 254 1.81 22.73 18.46
CA ALA A 254 1.91 24.18 18.25
C ALA A 254 2.36 24.97 19.48
N LYS A 255 2.29 24.37 20.68
CA LYS A 255 2.62 25.00 21.97
C LYS A 255 3.98 24.56 22.52
N LEU A 256 4.65 23.63 21.86
CA LEU A 256 5.87 22.99 22.35
C LEU A 256 7.13 23.58 21.71
N SER A 257 8.25 23.46 22.40
CA SER A 257 9.57 23.70 21.83
C SER A 257 9.88 22.69 20.73
N SER A 258 10.86 22.98 19.88
CA SER A 258 11.26 22.08 18.78
C SER A 258 11.62 20.67 19.26
N GLU A 259 12.31 20.55 20.40
CA GLU A 259 12.72 19.25 20.93
C GLU A 259 11.52 18.45 21.49
N GLU A 260 10.64 19.10 22.24
CA GLU A 260 9.42 18.48 22.75
C GLU A 260 8.47 18.07 21.62
N ALA A 261 8.37 18.90 20.58
CA ALA A 261 7.56 18.61 19.39
C ALA A 261 8.04 17.33 18.67
N VAL A 262 9.36 17.14 18.53
CA VAL A 262 9.92 15.91 17.94
C VAL A 262 9.56 14.67 18.74
N ARG A 263 9.64 14.75 20.09
CA ARG A 263 9.25 13.63 20.97
C ARG A 263 7.76 13.32 20.86
N LEU A 264 6.91 14.34 20.82
CA LEU A 264 5.48 14.18 20.62
C LEU A 264 5.16 13.56 19.25
N ASP A 265 5.83 14.01 18.18
CA ASP A 265 5.69 13.48 16.82
C ASP A 265 5.99 11.98 16.79
N GLU A 266 7.03 11.53 17.51
CA GLU A 266 7.40 10.13 17.61
C GLU A 266 6.35 9.31 18.39
N GLN A 267 5.92 9.80 19.56
CA GLN A 267 4.94 9.13 20.40
C GLN A 267 3.60 8.92 19.67
N VAL A 268 3.08 9.95 19.03
CA VAL A 268 1.80 9.85 18.31
C VAL A 268 1.93 8.92 17.11
N ARG A 269 3.06 8.97 16.40
CA ARG A 269 3.35 8.05 15.27
C ARG A 269 3.37 6.60 15.72
N ILE A 270 4.01 6.30 16.85
CA ILE A 270 4.04 4.96 17.43
C ILE A 270 2.62 4.53 17.79
N ALA A 271 1.85 5.36 18.49
CA ALA A 271 0.48 5.05 18.90
C ALA A 271 -0.43 4.72 17.70
N ILE A 272 -0.35 5.48 16.61
CA ILE A 272 -1.09 5.19 15.37
C ILE A 272 -0.68 3.82 14.81
N VAL A 273 0.62 3.59 14.68
CA VAL A 273 1.14 2.35 14.07
C VAL A 273 0.82 1.12 14.91
N ASP A 274 0.86 1.22 16.23
CA ASP A 274 0.50 0.12 17.12
C ASP A 274 -1.00 -0.20 17.06
N GLN A 275 -1.87 0.82 16.94
CA GLN A 275 -3.31 0.61 16.70
C GLN A 275 -3.56 -0.08 15.35
N LEU A 276 -2.84 0.32 14.29
CA LEU A 276 -2.96 -0.32 12.97
C LEU A 276 -2.51 -1.78 13.02
N TRP A 277 -1.38 -2.05 13.69
CA TRP A 277 -0.91 -3.42 13.86
C TRP A 277 -1.92 -4.26 14.64
N GLY A 278 -2.42 -3.72 15.75
CA GLY A 278 -3.45 -4.38 16.57
C GLY A 278 -4.71 -4.70 15.77
N SER A 279 -5.16 -3.78 14.94
CA SER A 279 -6.35 -3.97 14.10
C SER A 279 -6.15 -5.09 13.06
N VAL A 280 -5.03 -5.10 12.32
CA VAL A 280 -4.74 -6.18 11.36
C VAL A 280 -4.56 -7.52 12.06
N ASN A 281 -3.92 -7.54 13.23
CA ASN A 281 -3.77 -8.75 14.02
C ASN A 281 -5.11 -9.28 14.57
N SER A 282 -6.02 -8.40 14.96
CA SER A 282 -7.39 -8.79 15.36
C SER A 282 -8.13 -9.46 14.21
N LEU A 283 -8.04 -8.90 12.99
CA LEU A 283 -8.62 -9.53 11.79
C LEU A 283 -8.05 -10.94 11.55
N LYS A 284 -6.74 -11.11 11.74
CA LYS A 284 -6.11 -12.44 11.65
C LYS A 284 -6.70 -13.42 12.66
N ILE A 285 -6.83 -13.00 13.93
CA ILE A 285 -7.37 -13.84 15.01
C ILE A 285 -8.84 -14.19 14.74
N GLU A 286 -9.65 -13.21 14.35
CA GLU A 286 -11.05 -13.41 13.99
C GLU A 286 -11.23 -14.38 12.82
N SER A 287 -10.27 -14.39 11.89
CA SER A 287 -10.29 -15.25 10.70
C SER A 287 -9.81 -16.67 10.95
N ALA A 288 -9.26 -16.98 12.15
CA ALA A 288 -8.56 -18.25 12.40
C ALA A 288 -9.42 -19.49 12.10
N VAL A 289 -10.71 -19.46 12.46
CA VAL A 289 -11.64 -20.58 12.19
C VAL A 289 -11.84 -20.80 10.69
N GLU A 290 -11.99 -19.71 9.92
CA GLU A 290 -12.20 -19.82 8.47
C GLU A 290 -10.90 -20.23 7.76
N ILE A 291 -9.76 -19.70 8.20
CA ILE A 291 -8.43 -20.09 7.74
C ILE A 291 -8.20 -21.59 7.91
N GLN A 292 -8.54 -22.14 9.07
CA GLN A 292 -8.44 -23.58 9.35
C GLN A 292 -9.35 -24.42 8.45
N LYS A 293 -10.62 -24.02 8.27
CA LYS A 293 -11.56 -24.71 7.35
C LYS A 293 -11.07 -24.71 5.90
N LEU A 294 -10.33 -23.68 5.50
CA LEU A 294 -9.78 -23.53 4.16
C LEU A 294 -8.44 -24.27 3.98
N GLY A 295 -7.86 -24.82 5.04
CA GLY A 295 -6.53 -25.46 5.03
C GLY A 295 -5.40 -24.48 4.76
N LEU A 296 -5.49 -23.27 5.31
CA LEU A 296 -4.52 -22.19 5.16
C LEU A 296 -3.72 -21.93 6.45
N ASP A 297 -3.94 -22.76 7.47
CA ASP A 297 -3.19 -22.71 8.72
C ASP A 297 -1.71 -23.11 8.51
N ASP A 298 -0.84 -22.54 9.34
CA ASP A 298 0.63 -22.71 9.23
C ASP A 298 1.12 -24.11 9.67
N ASN A 299 0.20 -25.04 9.94
CA ASN A 299 0.48 -26.39 10.45
C ASN A 299 0.60 -27.48 9.36
N GLN A 300 0.75 -27.12 8.07
CA GLN A 300 0.96 -28.08 6.98
C GLN A 300 2.32 -27.90 6.29
#